data_6185e12b21049ce7824e825ce1e7515b
#
_entry.id   6185e12b21049ce7824e825ce1e7515b
#
_cell.length_a   1.000
_cell.length_b   1.000
_cell.length_c   1.000
_cell.angle_alpha   90.00
_cell.angle_beta   90.00
_cell.angle_gamma   90.00
#
_symmetry.space_group_name_H-M   'P 1'
#
loop_
_entity.id
_entity.type
_entity.pdbx_description
1 polymer ?
#
loop_
_entity_poly.entity_id
_entity_poly.type
_entity_poly.pdbx_seq_one_letter_code
_entity_poly.pdbx_strand_id
1 'polypeptide(L)'
;MKNVHSKILFFLVLSFPGLLISQSNASRLDSLFNHLRTNEAALRIFFNAMPKGGDLHHHYSGSIYAEKYIETAKSANAWINEVTLEINFDSSGTLMDKEWKKFLTLEKEIGEYAFQQILLKHFSSKDYSRSDGITSYDDFFETFNRFSPSKNKITDGSGLLWLKQNAIQQKVSYIETMLETIPCGKLPESYYHLNDSLLIFQASNDTIKLFSLFDTLKNSLLNKSNKLCLENYLKELEKEHIRLQIDDSLFTLRYQTYVLRILPPIQVLSQMINSFEAAKEDTLLVGINMVAPEHHPMALRDYRLHMRMFQYCAKTWPNVSVSLHAGELSDGLVSPENLHFHIQEAVDIAGAKRIGHGTALAFEQDVLSLIERMKAKKTIVEINYLSNRFILGSTHKNHPLFLYHKAKIPIVICTDDAGVLRTDHNGEFIQIALDFPGLTYTDFKEFAFNSINHSFIKGVEVRTRLLEKLKRDFTYFEHHFLEQHRNIFGK
;
A
#
# COMPACT_ATOMS: atom_id res chain seq x y z
N MET A 1 -60.45 -51.73 51.49
CA MET A 1 -60.78 -50.91 50.33
C MET A 1 -59.66 -49.90 50.09
N LYS A 2 -59.24 -49.73 48.87
CA LYS A 2 -58.31 -48.87 48.25
C LYS A 2 -56.82 -49.30 48.25
N ASN A 3 -56.43 -49.84 47.10
CA ASN A 3 -55.09 -50.10 46.65
C ASN A 3 -54.29 -48.82 46.46
N VAL A 4 -53.04 -48.81 46.93
CA VAL A 4 -52.04 -47.83 46.54
C VAL A 4 -50.95 -48.57 45.79
N HIS A 5 -50.90 -48.37 44.47
CA HIS A 5 -49.84 -48.84 43.62
C HIS A 5 -48.61 -47.93 43.73
N SER A 6 -47.53 -48.45 44.29
CA SER A 6 -46.23 -47.83 44.29
C SER A 6 -45.62 -47.96 42.87
N LYS A 7 -45.44 -46.80 42.15
CA LYS A 7 -44.69 -46.74 40.90
C LYS A 7 -43.23 -46.47 41.26
N ILE A 8 -42.40 -47.51 41.07
CA ILE A 8 -40.95 -47.38 41.10
C ILE A 8 -40.50 -46.68 39.78
N LEU A 9 -39.98 -45.47 39.93
CA LEU A 9 -39.44 -44.70 38.83
C LEU A 9 -37.95 -45.08 38.67
N PHE A 10 -37.64 -45.85 37.62
CA PHE A 10 -36.26 -46.16 37.22
C PHE A 10 -35.64 -44.89 36.58
N PHE A 11 -34.72 -44.24 37.25
CA PHE A 11 -33.87 -43.22 36.65
C PHE A 11 -32.80 -43.91 35.79
N LEU A 12 -32.99 -43.90 34.47
CA LEU A 12 -31.95 -44.19 33.53
C LEU A 12 -30.92 -43.05 33.54
N VAL A 13 -29.79 -43.26 34.18
CA VAL A 13 -28.62 -42.38 34.02
C VAL A 13 -28.04 -42.62 32.65
N LEU A 14 -28.44 -41.80 31.68
CA LEU A 14 -27.78 -41.71 30.39
C LEU A 14 -26.42 -41.04 30.66
N SER A 15 -25.36 -41.82 30.74
CA SER A 15 -23.98 -41.37 30.61
C SER A 15 -23.81 -40.78 29.21
N PHE A 16 -23.88 -39.47 29.08
CA PHE A 16 -23.42 -38.78 27.89
C PHE A 16 -21.92 -39.09 27.73
N PRO A 17 -21.47 -39.75 26.65
CA PRO A 17 -20.06 -39.80 26.34
C PRO A 17 -19.64 -38.37 26.14
N GLY A 18 -18.60 -37.92 26.87
CA GLY A 18 -18.06 -36.55 26.80
C GLY A 18 -17.90 -36.15 25.35
N LEU A 19 -18.57 -35.08 24.95
CA LEU A 19 -18.30 -34.39 23.71
C LEU A 19 -16.84 -33.95 23.79
N LEU A 20 -15.93 -34.73 23.21
CA LEU A 20 -14.63 -34.32 22.78
C LEU A 20 -14.91 -33.21 21.75
N ILE A 21 -14.93 -31.95 22.21
CA ILE A 21 -14.97 -30.79 21.30
C ILE A 21 -13.69 -30.89 20.49
N SER A 22 -13.82 -31.39 19.28
CA SER A 22 -12.73 -31.38 18.30
C SER A 22 -12.32 -29.94 18.12
N GLN A 23 -11.10 -29.58 18.54
CA GLN A 23 -10.55 -28.25 18.26
C GLN A 23 -10.64 -28.00 16.77
N SER A 24 -11.14 -26.80 16.40
CA SER A 24 -11.17 -26.37 15.00
C SER A 24 -9.73 -26.35 14.44
N ASN A 25 -9.57 -26.55 13.13
CA ASN A 25 -8.25 -26.46 12.49
C ASN A 25 -7.57 -25.12 12.76
N ALA A 26 -8.34 -24.01 12.83
CA ALA A 26 -7.83 -22.71 13.20
C ALA A 26 -7.20 -22.68 14.61
N SER A 27 -7.88 -23.23 15.63
CA SER A 27 -7.34 -23.30 17.00
C SER A 27 -6.07 -24.17 17.09
N ARG A 28 -5.99 -25.23 16.29
CA ARG A 28 -4.78 -26.07 16.21
C ARG A 28 -3.65 -25.33 15.52
N LEU A 29 -3.95 -24.55 14.49
CA LEU A 29 -2.96 -23.69 13.82
C LEU A 29 -2.51 -22.53 14.70
N ASP A 30 -3.36 -21.94 15.55
CA ASP A 30 -2.94 -20.95 16.53
C ASP A 30 -1.87 -21.51 17.48
N SER A 31 -2.08 -22.72 17.99
CA SER A 31 -1.10 -23.39 18.85
C SER A 31 0.20 -23.69 18.12
N LEU A 32 0.11 -24.23 16.89
CA LEU A 32 1.26 -24.53 16.05
C LEU A 32 2.03 -23.24 15.68
N PHE A 33 1.33 -22.20 15.28
CA PHE A 33 1.90 -20.91 14.91
C PHE A 33 2.74 -20.31 16.02
N ASN A 34 2.26 -20.37 17.28
CA ASN A 34 3.03 -19.92 18.43
C ASN A 34 4.35 -20.71 18.61
N HIS A 35 4.37 -21.98 18.25
CA HIS A 35 5.59 -22.77 18.26
C HIS A 35 6.53 -22.41 17.09
N LEU A 36 6.00 -22.25 15.89
CA LEU A 36 6.77 -21.86 14.70
C LEU A 36 7.44 -20.48 14.83
N ARG A 37 6.85 -19.59 15.61
CA ARG A 37 7.35 -18.21 15.86
C ARG A 37 8.76 -18.16 16.45
N THR A 38 9.21 -19.23 17.07
CA THR A 38 10.58 -19.32 17.61
C THR A 38 11.66 -19.47 16.54
N ASN A 39 11.27 -19.69 15.28
CA ASN A 39 12.18 -19.92 14.16
C ASN A 39 11.67 -19.22 12.89
N GLU A 40 12.42 -18.21 12.42
CA GLU A 40 12.05 -17.43 11.22
C GLU A 40 11.93 -18.30 9.97
N ALA A 41 12.80 -19.32 9.79
CA ALA A 41 12.71 -20.21 8.64
C ALA A 41 11.40 -21.03 8.66
N ALA A 42 10.96 -21.46 9.84
CA ALA A 42 9.68 -22.16 10.00
C ALA A 42 8.49 -21.21 9.71
N LEU A 43 8.54 -19.96 10.17
CA LEU A 43 7.55 -18.92 9.80
C LEU A 43 7.53 -18.66 8.30
N ARG A 44 8.68 -18.64 7.64
CA ARG A 44 8.76 -18.45 6.18
C ARG A 44 8.06 -19.58 5.44
N ILE A 45 8.25 -20.83 5.85
CA ILE A 45 7.53 -21.97 5.27
C ILE A 45 6.02 -21.83 5.49
N PHE A 46 5.62 -21.42 6.70
CA PHE A 46 4.21 -21.20 7.04
C PHE A 46 3.58 -20.10 6.16
N PHE A 47 4.18 -18.92 6.13
CA PHE A 47 3.61 -17.79 5.38
C PHE A 47 3.74 -17.96 3.86
N ASN A 48 4.74 -18.67 3.34
CA ASN A 48 4.78 -19.03 1.91
C ASN A 48 3.58 -19.88 1.48
N ALA A 49 3.05 -20.69 2.38
CA ALA A 49 1.87 -21.53 2.11
C ALA A 49 0.54 -20.81 2.40
N MET A 50 0.52 -19.86 3.35
CA MET A 50 -0.70 -19.19 3.81
C MET A 50 -1.24 -18.21 2.77
N PRO A 51 -2.57 -18.24 2.44
CA PRO A 51 -3.22 -17.22 1.62
C PRO A 51 -3.18 -15.85 2.31
N LYS A 52 -2.96 -14.78 1.53
CA LYS A 52 -2.81 -13.41 2.07
C LYS A 52 -3.93 -12.45 1.67
N GLY A 53 -4.86 -12.91 0.81
CA GLY A 53 -5.92 -12.04 0.31
C GLY A 53 -5.37 -11.03 -0.67
N GLY A 54 -5.25 -9.76 -0.28
CA GLY A 54 -4.79 -8.69 -1.14
C GLY A 54 -3.79 -7.75 -0.48
N ASP A 55 -3.16 -6.93 -1.31
CA ASP A 55 -2.32 -5.79 -0.95
C ASP A 55 -3.00 -4.50 -1.41
N LEU A 56 -3.33 -3.62 -0.48
CA LEU A 56 -4.12 -2.42 -0.74
C LEU A 56 -3.28 -1.13 -0.74
N HIS A 57 -2.03 -1.22 -0.30
CA HIS A 57 -1.08 -0.12 -0.26
C HIS A 57 0.23 -0.56 -0.93
N HIS A 58 0.25 -0.39 -2.24
CA HIS A 58 1.27 -0.93 -3.11
C HIS A 58 1.63 0.12 -4.17
N HIS A 59 2.88 0.57 -4.20
CA HIS A 59 3.37 1.49 -5.21
C HIS A 59 3.92 0.71 -6.40
N TYR A 60 3.34 0.88 -7.59
CA TYR A 60 3.74 0.13 -8.77
C TYR A 60 5.25 0.20 -9.04
N SER A 61 5.79 1.41 -9.12
CA SER A 61 7.21 1.58 -9.44
C SER A 61 8.14 1.16 -8.31
N GLY A 62 7.79 1.43 -7.05
CA GLY A 62 8.61 1.05 -5.92
C GLY A 62 8.55 -0.44 -5.58
N SER A 63 7.54 -1.16 -6.08
CA SER A 63 7.42 -2.60 -5.89
C SER A 63 8.15 -3.44 -6.93
N ILE A 64 8.50 -2.88 -8.09
CA ILE A 64 9.32 -3.55 -9.08
C ILE A 64 10.77 -3.62 -8.57
N TYR A 65 11.36 -4.82 -8.59
CA TYR A 65 12.71 -5.01 -8.10
C TYR A 65 13.76 -4.41 -9.02
N ALA A 66 14.85 -3.93 -8.43
CA ALA A 66 15.97 -3.30 -9.11
C ALA A 66 16.50 -4.13 -10.29
N GLU A 67 16.43 -5.46 -10.21
CA GLU A 67 16.84 -6.38 -11.28
C GLU A 67 16.10 -6.09 -12.59
N LYS A 68 14.80 -5.75 -12.52
CA LYS A 68 14.02 -5.42 -13.73
C LYS A 68 14.44 -4.09 -14.34
N TYR A 69 14.78 -3.11 -13.53
CA TYR A 69 15.30 -1.83 -13.98
C TYR A 69 16.68 -1.97 -14.62
N ILE A 70 17.55 -2.79 -14.02
CA ILE A 70 18.89 -3.13 -14.57
C ILE A 70 18.74 -3.87 -15.90
N GLU A 71 17.87 -4.88 -15.98
CA GLU A 71 17.57 -5.60 -17.22
C GLU A 71 17.13 -4.65 -18.34
N THR A 72 16.26 -3.69 -18.03
CA THR A 72 15.79 -2.69 -18.99
C THR A 72 16.93 -1.82 -19.51
N ALA A 73 17.79 -1.33 -18.61
CA ALA A 73 18.96 -0.54 -19.00
C ALA A 73 19.98 -1.36 -19.82
N LYS A 74 20.24 -2.60 -19.44
CA LYS A 74 21.12 -3.54 -20.15
C LYS A 74 20.61 -3.85 -21.55
N SER A 75 19.32 -4.18 -21.68
CA SER A 75 18.69 -4.53 -22.95
C SER A 75 18.70 -3.39 -23.96
N ALA A 76 18.53 -2.17 -23.49
CA ALA A 76 18.64 -0.95 -24.31
C ALA A 76 20.07 -0.50 -24.54
N ASN A 77 21.05 -1.14 -23.90
CA ASN A 77 22.46 -0.68 -23.86
C ASN A 77 22.53 0.84 -23.57
N ALA A 78 21.83 1.27 -22.50
CA ALA A 78 21.70 2.66 -22.11
C ALA A 78 23.07 3.30 -21.80
N TRP A 79 23.12 4.61 -21.75
CA TRP A 79 24.27 5.33 -21.22
C TRP A 79 24.20 5.33 -19.69
N ILE A 80 25.35 5.11 -19.04
CA ILE A 80 25.51 5.20 -17.58
C ILE A 80 26.69 6.10 -17.30
N ASN A 81 26.49 7.04 -16.37
CA ASN A 81 27.58 7.81 -15.81
C ASN A 81 28.35 6.91 -14.82
N GLU A 82 29.65 6.71 -15.05
CA GLU A 82 30.47 5.79 -14.24
C GLU A 82 30.71 6.26 -12.80
N VAL A 83 30.47 7.56 -12.50
CA VAL A 83 30.64 8.14 -11.18
C VAL A 83 29.32 8.19 -10.41
N THR A 84 28.26 8.73 -11.03
CA THR A 84 26.95 8.93 -10.38
C THR A 84 26.01 7.77 -10.53
N LEU A 85 26.28 6.82 -11.45
CA LEU A 85 25.42 5.69 -11.87
C LEU A 85 24.08 6.14 -12.46
N GLU A 86 23.96 7.40 -12.83
CA GLU A 86 22.79 7.92 -13.52
C GLU A 86 22.62 7.24 -14.88
N ILE A 87 21.38 6.90 -15.24
CA ILE A 87 21.04 6.24 -16.50
C ILE A 87 20.42 7.23 -17.48
N ASN A 88 20.86 7.19 -18.73
CA ASN A 88 20.27 7.95 -19.81
C ASN A 88 20.01 7.05 -21.04
N PHE A 89 18.78 7.10 -21.55
CA PHE A 89 18.34 6.35 -22.72
C PHE A 89 18.40 7.17 -24.03
N ASP A 90 18.85 8.43 -23.96
CA ASP A 90 18.99 9.25 -25.16
C ASP A 90 20.09 8.68 -26.07
N SER A 91 19.71 8.42 -27.31
CA SER A 91 20.62 7.88 -28.33
C SER A 91 21.46 8.96 -29.06
N SER A 92 21.12 10.26 -28.85
CA SER A 92 21.78 11.35 -29.59
C SER A 92 23.25 11.53 -29.21
N GLY A 93 23.66 11.09 -28.02
CA GLY A 93 25.06 11.12 -27.56
C GLY A 93 25.68 12.53 -27.47
N THR A 94 24.93 13.57 -27.81
CA THR A 94 25.42 14.93 -28.04
C THR A 94 25.74 15.69 -26.74
N LEU A 95 25.36 15.16 -25.57
CA LEU A 95 25.53 15.81 -24.26
C LEU A 95 26.36 14.99 -23.27
N MET A 96 26.99 13.89 -23.74
CA MET A 96 27.72 12.98 -22.86
C MET A 96 29.19 13.39 -22.75
N ASP A 97 29.62 13.71 -21.54
CA ASP A 97 31.04 13.91 -21.23
C ASP A 97 31.81 12.56 -21.11
N LYS A 98 33.07 12.64 -20.69
CA LYS A 98 33.94 11.46 -20.58
C LYS A 98 33.51 10.45 -19.53
N GLU A 99 32.64 10.79 -18.60
CA GLU A 99 32.17 9.93 -17.52
C GLU A 99 31.01 9.03 -17.97
N TRP A 100 30.42 9.27 -19.13
CA TRP A 100 29.31 8.47 -19.65
C TRP A 100 29.81 7.32 -20.54
N LYS A 101 29.42 6.11 -20.20
CA LYS A 101 29.72 4.89 -20.94
C LYS A 101 28.46 4.13 -21.31
N LYS A 102 28.53 3.31 -22.35
CA LYS A 102 27.45 2.35 -22.64
C LYS A 102 27.41 1.27 -21.58
N PHE A 103 26.21 0.83 -21.22
CA PHE A 103 25.97 -0.19 -20.19
C PHE A 103 26.89 -1.41 -20.36
N LEU A 104 26.89 -2.02 -21.58
CA LEU A 104 27.68 -3.21 -21.85
C LEU A 104 29.20 -2.95 -21.83
N THR A 105 29.63 -1.72 -22.08
CA THR A 105 31.06 -1.34 -21.97
C THR A 105 31.47 -1.30 -20.50
N LEU A 106 30.70 -0.61 -19.66
CA LEU A 106 30.99 -0.48 -18.22
C LEU A 106 30.87 -1.83 -17.51
N GLU A 107 29.86 -2.64 -17.87
CA GLU A 107 29.70 -4.01 -17.36
C GLU A 107 30.94 -4.89 -17.67
N LYS A 108 31.50 -4.76 -18.89
CA LYS A 108 32.70 -5.50 -19.28
C LYS A 108 33.96 -5.03 -18.53
N GLU A 109 34.07 -3.73 -18.27
CA GLU A 109 35.22 -3.15 -17.54
C GLU A 109 35.22 -3.54 -16.07
N ILE A 110 34.07 -3.51 -15.41
CA ILE A 110 33.91 -3.81 -13.96
C ILE A 110 33.76 -5.32 -13.72
N GLY A 111 33.16 -6.03 -14.65
CA GLY A 111 32.73 -7.41 -14.52
C GLY A 111 31.22 -7.50 -14.17
N GLU A 112 30.50 -8.40 -14.85
CA GLU A 112 29.03 -8.50 -14.79
C GLU A 112 28.51 -8.60 -13.36
N TYR A 113 29.04 -9.50 -12.54
CA TYR A 113 28.58 -9.69 -11.17
C TYR A 113 28.82 -8.46 -10.29
N ALA A 114 30.03 -7.89 -10.33
CA ALA A 114 30.36 -6.73 -9.52
C ALA A 114 29.52 -5.52 -9.91
N PHE A 115 29.33 -5.29 -11.20
CA PHE A 115 28.50 -4.20 -11.70
C PHE A 115 27.03 -4.36 -11.32
N GLN A 116 26.50 -5.58 -11.42
CA GLN A 116 25.14 -5.86 -10.96
C GLN A 116 24.97 -5.55 -9.46
N GLN A 117 25.93 -5.93 -8.59
CA GLN A 117 25.83 -5.63 -7.14
C GLN A 117 25.86 -4.12 -6.88
N ILE A 118 26.67 -3.35 -7.62
CA ILE A 118 26.70 -1.89 -7.53
C ILE A 118 25.33 -1.30 -7.90
N LEU A 119 24.74 -1.74 -9.01
CA LEU A 119 23.43 -1.23 -9.46
C LEU A 119 22.28 -1.68 -8.54
N LEU A 120 22.33 -2.89 -7.98
CA LEU A 120 21.34 -3.33 -7.01
C LEU A 120 21.35 -2.46 -5.75
N LYS A 121 22.53 -2.08 -5.24
CA LYS A 121 22.65 -1.14 -4.14
C LYS A 121 22.15 0.26 -4.54
N HIS A 122 22.40 0.69 -5.77
CA HIS A 122 22.00 2.00 -6.25
C HIS A 122 20.48 2.13 -6.47
N PHE A 123 19.79 1.08 -6.92
CA PHE A 123 18.36 1.08 -7.25
C PHE A 123 17.47 0.49 -6.16
N SER A 124 18.01 0.25 -4.96
CA SER A 124 17.24 -0.24 -3.82
C SER A 124 17.97 0.09 -2.52
N SER A 125 17.35 -0.12 -1.40
CA SER A 125 17.96 0.00 -0.06
C SER A 125 18.85 -1.21 0.32
N LYS A 126 19.29 -1.98 -0.68
CA LYS A 126 20.21 -3.10 -0.47
C LYS A 126 21.50 -2.62 0.19
N ASP A 127 21.90 -3.30 1.27
CA ASP A 127 23.14 -3.01 2.02
C ASP A 127 23.21 -1.57 2.53
N TYR A 128 22.05 -0.91 2.76
CA TYR A 128 22.02 0.41 3.37
C TYR A 128 22.72 0.37 4.74
N SER A 129 23.57 1.36 4.99
CA SER A 129 24.25 1.56 6.27
C SER A 129 24.23 3.02 6.68
N ARG A 130 23.95 3.30 7.95
CA ARG A 130 24.05 4.67 8.51
C ARG A 130 25.46 5.27 8.37
N SER A 131 26.49 4.45 8.19
CA SER A 131 27.86 4.91 7.92
C SER A 131 28.03 5.55 6.54
N ASP A 132 27.07 5.37 5.62
CA ASP A 132 27.10 5.95 4.28
C ASP A 132 26.85 7.46 4.26
N GLY A 133 26.57 8.07 5.44
CA GLY A 133 26.39 9.51 5.59
C GLY A 133 25.05 10.04 5.09
N ILE A 134 24.15 9.16 4.70
CA ILE A 134 22.76 9.47 4.27
C ILE A 134 21.78 8.81 5.25
N THR A 135 20.63 9.44 5.50
CA THR A 135 19.59 8.83 6.33
C THR A 135 18.90 7.71 5.58
N SER A 136 18.31 6.73 6.29
CA SER A 136 17.50 5.68 5.67
C SER A 136 16.33 6.25 4.89
N TYR A 137 15.83 7.35 5.36
CA TYR A 137 14.77 8.13 4.79
C TYR A 137 15.19 8.74 3.44
N ASP A 138 16.29 9.50 3.41
CA ASP A 138 16.76 10.13 2.17
C ASP A 138 17.16 9.06 1.14
N ASP A 139 17.83 7.98 1.55
CA ASP A 139 18.19 6.89 0.65
C ASP A 139 16.95 6.24 0.01
N PHE A 140 15.90 6.02 0.80
CA PHE A 140 14.63 5.47 0.30
C PHE A 140 14.02 6.34 -0.81
N PHE A 141 13.83 7.64 -0.54
CA PHE A 141 13.19 8.53 -1.51
C PHE A 141 14.07 8.86 -2.72
N GLU A 142 15.39 8.94 -2.55
CA GLU A 142 16.32 9.14 -3.67
C GLU A 142 16.34 7.94 -4.63
N THR A 143 16.05 6.74 -4.16
CA THR A 143 15.99 5.54 -5.01
C THR A 143 15.00 5.71 -6.17
N PHE A 144 13.88 6.41 -5.98
CA PHE A 144 12.90 6.69 -7.04
C PHE A 144 13.48 7.54 -8.17
N ASN A 145 14.32 8.53 -7.86
CA ASN A 145 15.00 9.34 -8.85
C ASN A 145 16.01 8.50 -9.65
N ARG A 146 16.74 7.62 -8.96
CA ARG A 146 17.81 6.79 -9.55
C ARG A 146 17.26 5.81 -10.58
N PHE A 147 16.15 5.12 -10.34
CA PHE A 147 15.56 4.16 -11.29
C PHE A 147 14.55 4.78 -12.28
N SER A 148 14.12 6.02 -12.06
CA SER A 148 13.08 6.67 -12.88
C SER A 148 13.32 6.60 -14.38
N PRO A 149 14.55 6.80 -14.92
CA PRO A 149 14.80 6.65 -16.33
C PRO A 149 14.46 5.25 -16.87
N SER A 150 14.82 4.19 -16.14
CA SER A 150 14.53 2.80 -16.52
C SER A 150 13.03 2.49 -16.40
N LYS A 151 12.37 2.97 -15.32
CA LYS A 151 10.92 2.84 -15.14
C LYS A 151 10.16 3.36 -16.36
N ASN A 152 10.52 4.54 -16.86
CA ASN A 152 9.83 5.17 -17.97
C ASN A 152 10.00 4.42 -19.33
N LYS A 153 10.89 3.42 -19.38
CA LYS A 153 11.08 2.54 -20.54
C LYS A 153 10.35 1.20 -20.43
N ILE A 154 9.78 0.87 -19.29
CA ILE A 154 8.94 -0.32 -19.13
C ILE A 154 7.53 0.01 -19.63
N THR A 155 7.38 0.13 -20.94
CA THR A 155 6.12 0.52 -21.61
C THR A 155 5.37 -0.65 -22.23
N ASP A 156 5.95 -1.86 -22.21
CA ASP A 156 5.42 -3.07 -22.81
C ASP A 156 4.48 -3.89 -21.91
N GLY A 157 4.19 -3.36 -20.72
CA GLY A 157 3.38 -4.03 -19.69
C GLY A 157 4.12 -5.14 -18.95
N SER A 158 5.40 -5.37 -19.23
CA SER A 158 6.18 -6.44 -18.57
C SER A 158 6.26 -6.26 -17.05
N GLY A 159 6.21 -5.02 -16.55
CA GLY A 159 6.16 -4.73 -15.12
C GLY A 159 4.85 -5.21 -14.47
N LEU A 160 3.70 -5.02 -15.11
CA LEU A 160 2.41 -5.52 -14.61
C LEU A 160 2.34 -7.05 -14.61
N LEU A 161 2.88 -7.70 -15.64
CA LEU A 161 2.96 -9.16 -15.70
C LEU A 161 3.90 -9.72 -14.63
N TRP A 162 5.03 -9.05 -14.39
CA TRP A 162 5.96 -9.41 -13.33
C TRP A 162 5.28 -9.30 -11.94
N LEU A 163 4.55 -8.20 -11.70
CA LEU A 163 3.79 -8.00 -10.47
C LEU A 163 2.76 -9.13 -10.25
N LYS A 164 1.97 -9.46 -11.28
CA LYS A 164 1.02 -10.58 -11.25
C LYS A 164 1.69 -11.90 -10.87
N GLN A 165 2.80 -12.24 -11.50
CA GLN A 165 3.53 -13.48 -11.24
C GLN A 165 4.03 -13.55 -9.79
N ASN A 166 4.62 -12.46 -9.29
CA ASN A 166 5.08 -12.38 -7.91
C ASN A 166 3.94 -12.49 -6.90
N ALA A 167 2.84 -11.80 -7.14
CA ALA A 167 1.65 -11.86 -6.28
C ALA A 167 1.11 -13.30 -6.15
N ILE A 168 0.98 -14.00 -7.29
CA ILE A 168 0.53 -15.40 -7.31
C ILE A 168 1.49 -16.30 -6.51
N GLN A 169 2.82 -16.14 -6.68
CA GLN A 169 3.81 -16.90 -5.92
C GLN A 169 3.70 -16.67 -4.41
N GLN A 170 3.41 -15.44 -4.00
CA GLN A 170 3.23 -15.04 -2.61
C GLN A 170 1.84 -15.37 -2.05
N LYS A 171 0.95 -16.02 -2.81
CA LYS A 171 -0.44 -16.31 -2.43
C LYS A 171 -1.29 -15.06 -2.19
N VAL A 172 -0.95 -13.96 -2.89
CA VAL A 172 -1.74 -12.73 -2.97
C VAL A 172 -2.65 -12.85 -4.19
N SER A 173 -3.95 -12.71 -4.00
CA SER A 173 -4.95 -12.87 -5.08
C SER A 173 -5.51 -11.53 -5.58
N TYR A 174 -5.17 -10.43 -4.92
CA TYR A 174 -5.67 -9.10 -5.24
C TYR A 174 -4.64 -8.02 -4.91
N ILE A 175 -4.48 -7.04 -5.79
CA ILE A 175 -3.67 -5.85 -5.50
C ILE A 175 -4.44 -4.59 -5.94
N GLU A 176 -4.37 -3.53 -5.13
CA GLU A 176 -4.66 -2.16 -5.53
C GLU A 176 -3.35 -1.39 -5.62
N THR A 177 -2.83 -1.19 -6.84
CA THR A 177 -1.55 -0.51 -7.02
C THR A 177 -1.73 0.97 -7.33
N MET A 178 -0.98 1.82 -6.66
CA MET A 178 -0.80 3.23 -7.02
C MET A 178 0.06 3.31 -8.27
N LEU A 179 -0.60 3.49 -9.43
CA LEU A 179 0.04 3.36 -10.74
C LEU A 179 0.83 4.62 -11.10
N GLU A 180 0.12 5.73 -11.22
CA GLU A 180 0.69 7.02 -11.64
C GLU A 180 -0.25 8.20 -11.36
N THR A 181 0.26 9.42 -11.52
CA THR A 181 -0.58 10.63 -11.61
C THR A 181 -1.27 10.66 -12.97
N ILE A 182 -2.51 11.16 -13.02
CA ILE A 182 -3.24 11.29 -14.30
C ILE A 182 -2.50 12.28 -15.23
N PRO A 183 -2.03 11.85 -16.42
CA PRO A 183 -1.24 12.68 -17.32
C PRO A 183 -2.09 13.62 -18.18
N CYS A 184 -3.14 14.21 -17.60
CA CYS A 184 -4.08 15.10 -18.28
C CYS A 184 -4.00 16.52 -17.73
N GLY A 185 -4.68 17.41 -18.36
CA GLY A 185 -4.68 18.87 -18.23
C GLY A 185 -4.17 19.47 -16.93
N LYS A 186 -3.36 20.48 -17.05
CA LYS A 186 -2.90 21.31 -15.93
C LYS A 186 -3.55 22.70 -16.06
N LEU A 187 -3.81 23.33 -14.92
CA LEU A 187 -4.15 24.74 -14.94
C LEU A 187 -2.97 25.56 -15.48
N PRO A 188 -3.24 26.53 -16.39
CA PRO A 188 -2.18 27.39 -16.91
C PRO A 188 -1.42 28.12 -15.81
N GLU A 189 -0.16 28.46 -16.08
CA GLU A 189 0.68 29.23 -15.13
C GLU A 189 0.07 30.58 -14.73
N SER A 190 -0.77 31.15 -15.58
CA SER A 190 -1.55 32.36 -15.26
C SER A 190 -2.43 32.23 -14.02
N TYR A 191 -2.73 31.01 -13.57
CA TYR A 191 -3.48 30.76 -12.32
C TYR A 191 -2.56 30.64 -11.09
N TYR A 192 -1.24 30.55 -11.25
CA TYR A 192 -0.33 30.27 -10.11
C TYR A 192 -0.29 31.41 -9.08
N HIS A 193 -0.65 32.63 -9.45
CA HIS A 193 -0.85 33.73 -8.50
C HIS A 193 -1.95 33.45 -7.46
N LEU A 194 -2.85 32.50 -7.73
CA LEU A 194 -3.91 32.08 -6.80
C LEU A 194 -3.41 31.14 -5.70
N ASN A 195 -2.15 30.64 -5.75
CA ASN A 195 -1.57 29.85 -4.67
C ASN A 195 -1.65 30.62 -3.34
N ASP A 196 -1.30 31.89 -3.34
CA ASP A 196 -1.35 32.73 -2.14
C ASP A 196 -2.79 32.91 -1.64
N SER A 197 -3.76 33.08 -2.55
CA SER A 197 -5.19 33.17 -2.20
C SER A 197 -5.69 31.89 -1.52
N LEU A 198 -5.28 30.72 -2.01
CA LEU A 198 -5.63 29.41 -1.41
C LEU A 198 -5.08 29.32 0.02
N LEU A 199 -3.83 29.70 0.23
CA LEU A 199 -3.17 29.70 1.54
C LEU A 199 -3.82 30.70 2.50
N ILE A 200 -4.15 31.91 2.04
CA ILE A 200 -4.82 32.96 2.84
C ILE A 200 -6.20 32.49 3.27
N PHE A 201 -7.02 31.92 2.36
CA PHE A 201 -8.36 31.43 2.68
C PHE A 201 -8.29 30.22 3.63
N GLN A 202 -7.31 29.35 3.47
CA GLN A 202 -7.07 28.27 4.42
C GLN A 202 -6.68 28.79 5.81
N ALA A 203 -5.72 29.73 5.89
CA ALA A 203 -5.25 30.29 7.16
C ALA A 203 -6.35 31.07 7.90
N SER A 204 -7.23 31.77 7.19
CA SER A 204 -8.39 32.48 7.74
C SER A 204 -9.60 31.55 8.01
N ASN A 205 -9.49 30.26 7.70
CA ASN A 205 -10.59 29.28 7.74
C ASN A 205 -11.85 29.73 6.96
N ASP A 206 -11.66 30.51 5.89
CA ASP A 206 -12.74 30.96 4.99
C ASP A 206 -13.10 29.87 3.98
N THR A 207 -13.74 28.81 4.46
CA THR A 207 -14.12 27.67 3.66
C THR A 207 -15.03 28.01 2.49
N ILE A 208 -15.84 29.08 2.62
CA ILE A 208 -16.77 29.50 1.56
C ILE A 208 -15.98 30.05 0.36
N LYS A 209 -15.05 30.99 0.60
CA LYS A 209 -14.20 31.52 -0.47
C LYS A 209 -13.30 30.46 -1.06
N LEU A 210 -12.74 29.59 -0.19
CA LEU A 210 -11.89 28.48 -0.61
C LEU A 210 -12.62 27.56 -1.59
N PHE A 211 -13.83 27.12 -1.26
CA PHE A 211 -14.61 26.21 -2.12
C PHE A 211 -15.12 26.92 -3.39
N SER A 212 -15.48 28.19 -3.31
CA SER A 212 -15.82 29.00 -4.50
C SER A 212 -14.64 29.11 -5.47
N LEU A 213 -13.43 29.26 -4.95
CA LEU A 213 -12.22 29.26 -5.77
C LEU A 213 -11.96 27.88 -6.38
N PHE A 214 -12.15 26.80 -5.61
CA PHE A 214 -12.03 25.44 -6.14
C PHE A 214 -13.05 25.15 -7.26
N ASP A 215 -14.29 25.64 -7.14
CA ASP A 215 -15.29 25.54 -8.22
C ASP A 215 -14.84 26.26 -9.48
N THR A 216 -14.31 27.45 -9.35
CA THR A 216 -13.79 28.24 -10.48
C THR A 216 -12.65 27.50 -11.19
N LEU A 217 -11.70 26.98 -10.42
CA LEU A 217 -10.53 26.25 -10.93
C LEU A 217 -10.95 24.90 -11.57
N LYS A 218 -11.88 24.17 -10.95
CA LYS A 218 -12.45 22.94 -11.51
C LYS A 218 -13.10 23.20 -12.87
N ASN A 219 -13.94 24.22 -12.98
CA ASN A 219 -14.64 24.53 -14.21
C ASN A 219 -13.68 24.95 -15.34
N SER A 220 -12.60 25.64 -15.00
CA SER A 220 -11.54 25.96 -15.96
C SER A 220 -10.75 24.72 -16.40
N LEU A 221 -10.45 23.83 -15.48
CA LEU A 221 -9.67 22.62 -15.75
C LEU A 221 -10.47 21.60 -16.56
N LEU A 222 -11.71 21.31 -16.19
CA LEU A 222 -12.57 20.27 -16.81
C LEU A 222 -13.23 20.75 -18.10
N ASN A 223 -12.48 21.43 -18.97
CA ASN A 223 -12.91 21.79 -20.31
C ASN A 223 -12.99 20.55 -21.22
N LYS A 224 -13.56 20.72 -22.43
CA LYS A 224 -13.78 19.62 -23.39
C LYS A 224 -12.50 18.85 -23.73
N SER A 225 -11.39 19.55 -23.90
CA SER A 225 -10.10 18.92 -24.24
C SER A 225 -9.58 18.05 -23.10
N ASN A 226 -9.68 18.55 -21.86
CA ASN A 226 -9.23 17.78 -20.70
C ASN A 226 -10.11 16.54 -20.43
N LYS A 227 -11.44 16.67 -20.56
CA LYS A 227 -12.35 15.54 -20.47
C LYS A 227 -12.04 14.45 -21.49
N LEU A 228 -11.76 14.83 -22.73
CA LEU A 228 -11.36 13.89 -23.78
C LEU A 228 -10.01 13.21 -23.44
N CYS A 229 -9.06 13.95 -22.85
CA CYS A 229 -7.80 13.36 -22.38
C CYS A 229 -8.05 12.29 -21.32
N LEU A 230 -8.90 12.57 -20.32
CA LEU A 230 -9.26 11.63 -19.26
C LEU A 230 -9.93 10.36 -19.83
N GLU A 231 -10.87 10.53 -20.76
CA GLU A 231 -11.53 9.40 -21.42
C GLU A 231 -10.52 8.53 -22.21
N ASN A 232 -9.59 9.16 -22.92
CA ASN A 232 -8.57 8.43 -23.66
C ASN A 232 -7.60 7.69 -22.73
N TYR A 233 -7.20 8.32 -21.63
CA TYR A 233 -6.37 7.68 -20.61
C TYR A 233 -7.01 6.41 -20.05
N LEU A 234 -8.29 6.49 -19.67
CA LEU A 234 -9.01 5.32 -19.14
C LEU A 234 -9.17 4.21 -20.19
N LYS A 235 -9.46 4.56 -21.43
CA LYS A 235 -9.55 3.57 -22.54
C LYS A 235 -8.22 2.86 -22.79
N GLU A 236 -7.11 3.58 -22.77
CA GLU A 236 -5.78 2.94 -22.95
C GLU A 236 -5.41 2.08 -21.73
N LEU A 237 -5.75 2.51 -20.52
CA LEU A 237 -5.56 1.70 -19.31
C LEU A 237 -6.35 0.38 -19.39
N GLU A 238 -7.62 0.44 -19.76
CA GLU A 238 -8.49 -0.73 -19.94
C GLU A 238 -7.96 -1.66 -21.03
N LYS A 239 -7.64 -1.09 -22.20
CA LYS A 239 -7.10 -1.84 -23.34
C LYS A 239 -5.81 -2.59 -22.97
N GLU A 240 -4.91 -1.93 -22.25
CA GLU A 240 -3.67 -2.54 -21.81
C GLU A 240 -3.90 -3.65 -20.77
N HIS A 241 -4.78 -3.40 -19.80
CA HIS A 241 -5.17 -4.39 -18.80
C HIS A 241 -5.73 -5.67 -19.44
N ILE A 242 -6.61 -5.51 -20.45
CA ILE A 242 -7.19 -6.63 -21.20
C ILE A 242 -6.14 -7.32 -22.07
N ARG A 243 -5.32 -6.56 -22.80
CA ARG A 243 -4.25 -7.10 -23.67
C ARG A 243 -3.30 -8.01 -22.92
N LEU A 244 -2.96 -7.63 -21.69
CA LEU A 244 -2.05 -8.38 -20.83
C LEU A 244 -2.74 -9.52 -20.07
N GLN A 245 -4.05 -9.66 -20.18
CA GLN A 245 -4.83 -10.66 -19.42
C GLN A 245 -4.47 -10.62 -17.93
N ILE A 246 -4.48 -9.42 -17.35
CA ILE A 246 -4.07 -9.21 -15.95
C ILE A 246 -5.00 -9.96 -14.99
N ASP A 247 -6.32 -9.78 -15.15
CA ASP A 247 -7.31 -10.50 -14.34
C ASP A 247 -7.50 -11.93 -14.84
N ASP A 248 -7.46 -12.89 -13.91
CA ASP A 248 -7.81 -14.29 -14.17
C ASP A 248 -8.43 -14.96 -12.92
N SER A 249 -8.47 -16.29 -12.90
CA SER A 249 -8.98 -17.06 -11.76
C SER A 249 -8.09 -17.01 -10.51
N LEU A 250 -6.80 -16.67 -10.68
CA LEU A 250 -5.82 -16.67 -9.60
C LEU A 250 -5.60 -15.27 -9.04
N PHE A 251 -5.69 -14.23 -9.89
CA PHE A 251 -5.28 -12.88 -9.56
C PHE A 251 -6.22 -11.81 -10.15
N THR A 252 -6.38 -10.70 -9.45
CA THR A 252 -7.13 -9.52 -9.87
C THR A 252 -6.36 -8.27 -9.49
N LEU A 253 -6.20 -7.32 -10.43
CA LEU A 253 -5.53 -6.05 -10.20
C LEU A 253 -6.52 -4.90 -10.35
N ARG A 254 -6.42 -3.91 -9.46
CA ARG A 254 -7.06 -2.61 -9.59
C ARG A 254 -6.03 -1.52 -9.40
N TYR A 255 -6.36 -0.35 -9.92
CA TYR A 255 -5.45 0.79 -9.91
C TYR A 255 -5.96 1.87 -8.98
N GLN A 256 -5.03 2.52 -8.30
CA GLN A 256 -5.23 3.84 -7.71
C GLN A 256 -4.41 4.85 -8.49
N THR A 257 -4.92 6.06 -8.65
CA THR A 257 -4.10 7.21 -9.02
C THR A 257 -3.69 7.95 -7.75
N TYR A 258 -2.73 8.83 -7.86
CA TYR A 258 -2.28 9.61 -6.73
C TYR A 258 -1.97 11.06 -7.08
N VAL A 259 -1.88 11.89 -6.06
CA VAL A 259 -1.44 13.29 -6.16
C VAL A 259 -0.15 13.48 -5.37
N LEU A 260 0.72 14.38 -5.82
CA LEU A 260 2.02 14.66 -5.22
C LEU A 260 1.90 15.84 -4.25
N ARG A 261 1.99 15.57 -2.93
CA ARG A 261 1.81 16.58 -1.87
C ARG A 261 2.90 17.65 -1.81
N ILE A 262 4.00 17.47 -2.53
CA ILE A 262 5.16 18.38 -2.56
C ILE A 262 5.08 19.44 -3.68
N LEU A 263 3.99 19.48 -4.41
CA LEU A 263 3.77 20.45 -5.49
C LEU A 263 3.07 21.72 -4.97
N PRO A 264 3.16 22.85 -5.70
CA PRO A 264 2.36 24.03 -5.39
C PRO A 264 0.85 23.72 -5.35
N PRO A 265 0.06 24.38 -4.47
CA PRO A 265 -1.35 24.09 -4.25
C PRO A 265 -2.22 23.97 -5.50
N ILE A 266 -2.03 24.85 -6.49
CA ILE A 266 -2.76 24.80 -7.77
C ILE A 266 -2.47 23.51 -8.54
N GLN A 267 -1.25 23.01 -8.50
CA GLN A 267 -0.89 21.78 -9.19
C GLN A 267 -1.47 20.54 -8.46
N VAL A 268 -1.41 20.54 -7.12
CA VAL A 268 -2.05 19.50 -6.29
C VAL A 268 -3.53 19.45 -6.57
N LEU A 269 -4.20 20.60 -6.57
CA LEU A 269 -5.65 20.67 -6.88
C LEU A 269 -5.95 20.18 -8.30
N SER A 270 -5.12 20.53 -9.28
CA SER A 270 -5.30 20.08 -10.67
C SER A 270 -5.20 18.55 -10.78
N GLN A 271 -4.18 17.95 -10.15
CA GLN A 271 -4.02 16.49 -10.11
C GLN A 271 -5.23 15.85 -9.40
N MET A 272 -5.67 16.42 -8.29
CA MET A 272 -6.79 15.89 -7.50
C MET A 272 -8.10 15.92 -8.28
N ILE A 273 -8.45 17.03 -8.91
CA ILE A 273 -9.67 17.15 -9.73
C ILE A 273 -9.66 16.13 -10.87
N ASN A 274 -8.55 15.99 -11.59
CA ASN A 274 -8.41 15.00 -12.67
C ASN A 274 -8.57 13.58 -12.13
N SER A 275 -7.97 13.28 -10.99
CA SER A 275 -8.04 11.96 -10.34
C SER A 275 -9.48 11.60 -9.96
N PHE A 276 -10.21 12.53 -9.34
CA PHE A 276 -11.61 12.30 -8.96
C PHE A 276 -12.52 12.19 -10.17
N GLU A 277 -12.35 13.04 -11.18
CA GLU A 277 -13.14 12.97 -12.42
C GLU A 277 -12.90 11.65 -13.17
N ALA A 278 -11.65 11.17 -13.25
CA ALA A 278 -11.33 9.91 -13.88
C ALA A 278 -11.89 8.70 -13.11
N ALA A 279 -11.74 8.70 -11.78
CA ALA A 279 -12.12 7.55 -10.95
C ALA A 279 -13.64 7.43 -10.68
N LYS A 280 -14.47 8.44 -10.99
CA LYS A 280 -15.86 8.51 -10.54
C LYS A 280 -16.73 7.31 -10.94
N GLU A 281 -16.54 6.77 -12.13
CA GLU A 281 -17.34 5.66 -12.69
C GLU A 281 -16.49 4.49 -13.17
N ASP A 282 -15.17 4.64 -13.23
CA ASP A 282 -14.27 3.62 -13.73
C ASP A 282 -14.19 2.41 -12.79
N THR A 283 -14.09 1.21 -13.35
CA THR A 283 -14.07 -0.06 -12.58
C THR A 283 -12.66 -0.60 -12.35
N LEU A 284 -11.69 -0.15 -13.11
CA LEU A 284 -10.27 -0.48 -12.93
C LEU A 284 -9.57 0.55 -12.05
N LEU A 285 -9.83 1.84 -12.26
CA LEU A 285 -9.33 2.93 -11.43
C LEU A 285 -10.28 3.13 -10.23
N VAL A 286 -9.96 2.48 -9.11
CA VAL A 286 -10.91 2.33 -7.99
C VAL A 286 -10.75 3.33 -6.87
N GLY A 287 -9.63 4.04 -6.80
CA GLY A 287 -9.33 4.95 -5.69
C GLY A 287 -8.26 5.98 -5.98
N ILE A 288 -8.09 6.87 -5.01
CA ILE A 288 -7.12 7.97 -5.04
C ILE A 288 -6.31 7.96 -3.76
N ASN A 289 -5.01 8.25 -3.90
CA ASN A 289 -4.08 8.43 -2.80
C ASN A 289 -3.33 9.77 -2.90
N MET A 290 -2.61 10.14 -1.85
CA MET A 290 -1.66 11.25 -1.83
C MET A 290 -0.30 10.72 -1.40
N VAL A 291 0.71 10.93 -2.21
CA VAL A 291 2.04 10.35 -2.03
C VAL A 291 3.13 11.43 -1.95
N ALA A 292 4.36 11.02 -1.87
CA ALA A 292 5.56 11.80 -1.60
C ALA A 292 5.74 12.11 -0.11
N PRO A 293 6.97 12.50 0.30
CA PRO A 293 7.36 12.68 1.70
C PRO A 293 6.38 13.52 2.52
N GLU A 294 5.74 12.94 3.54
CA GLU A 294 4.77 13.65 4.37
C GLU A 294 5.42 14.76 5.20
N HIS A 295 6.71 14.60 5.62
CA HIS A 295 7.46 15.60 6.37
C HIS A 295 8.12 16.67 5.48
N HIS A 296 8.00 16.59 4.15
CA HIS A 296 8.54 17.65 3.28
C HIS A 296 7.95 19.02 3.67
N PRO A 297 8.75 20.10 3.71
CA PRO A 297 8.27 21.40 4.20
C PRO A 297 6.99 21.91 3.52
N MET A 298 6.83 21.70 2.20
CA MET A 298 5.59 22.05 1.50
C MET A 298 4.42 21.16 1.93
N ALA A 299 4.65 19.86 2.11
CA ALA A 299 3.61 18.93 2.52
C ALA A 299 3.09 19.27 3.93
N LEU A 300 3.99 19.58 4.88
CA LEU A 300 3.62 20.01 6.23
C LEU A 300 2.86 21.33 6.23
N ARG A 301 3.38 22.34 5.49
CA ARG A 301 2.74 23.65 5.38
C ARG A 301 1.32 23.57 4.84
N ASP A 302 1.12 22.77 3.79
CA ASP A 302 -0.11 22.74 3.00
C ASP A 302 -1.05 21.58 3.39
N TYR A 303 -0.71 20.78 4.41
CA TYR A 303 -1.46 19.60 4.80
C TYR A 303 -2.96 19.87 4.99
N ARG A 304 -3.29 20.90 5.78
CA ARG A 304 -4.69 21.29 6.03
C ARG A 304 -5.42 21.73 4.77
N LEU A 305 -4.72 22.45 3.88
CA LEU A 305 -5.27 22.83 2.58
C LEU A 305 -5.54 21.59 1.71
N HIS A 306 -4.63 20.63 1.70
CA HIS A 306 -4.82 19.37 0.97
C HIS A 306 -6.04 18.59 1.52
N MET A 307 -6.23 18.52 2.83
CA MET A 307 -7.43 17.89 3.41
C MET A 307 -8.72 18.61 3.01
N ARG A 308 -8.72 19.95 2.91
CA ARG A 308 -9.87 20.71 2.37
C ARG A 308 -10.10 20.47 0.88
N MET A 309 -9.05 20.29 0.09
CA MET A 309 -9.17 19.90 -1.32
C MET A 309 -9.84 18.52 -1.45
N PHE A 310 -9.42 17.53 -0.66
CA PHE A 310 -10.08 16.22 -0.60
C PHE A 310 -11.52 16.33 -0.14
N GLN A 311 -11.81 17.13 0.88
CA GLN A 311 -13.18 17.36 1.35
C GLN A 311 -14.08 17.91 0.23
N TYR A 312 -13.60 18.87 -0.52
CA TYR A 312 -14.29 19.45 -1.67
C TYR A 312 -14.53 18.41 -2.77
N CYS A 313 -13.49 17.68 -3.14
CA CYS A 313 -13.58 16.66 -4.17
C CYS A 313 -14.49 15.50 -3.77
N ALA A 314 -14.41 15.02 -2.52
CA ALA A 314 -15.28 13.96 -2.02
C ALA A 314 -16.76 14.38 -1.99
N LYS A 315 -17.06 15.66 -1.74
CA LYS A 315 -18.42 16.20 -1.87
C LYS A 315 -18.88 16.29 -3.33
N THR A 316 -17.98 16.61 -4.25
CA THR A 316 -18.28 16.74 -5.68
C THR A 316 -18.45 15.38 -6.35
N TRP A 317 -17.66 14.38 -5.94
CA TRP A 317 -17.66 13.01 -6.47
C TRP A 317 -17.78 11.97 -5.34
N PRO A 318 -18.96 11.82 -4.72
CA PRO A 318 -19.14 11.05 -3.49
C PRO A 318 -18.88 9.54 -3.61
N ASN A 319 -18.87 9.01 -4.84
CA ASN A 319 -18.63 7.59 -5.11
C ASN A 319 -17.14 7.24 -5.24
N VAL A 320 -16.25 8.23 -5.23
CA VAL A 320 -14.81 8.01 -5.33
C VAL A 320 -14.26 7.66 -3.96
N SER A 321 -13.50 6.57 -3.89
CA SER A 321 -12.88 6.11 -2.64
C SER A 321 -11.50 6.74 -2.45
N VAL A 322 -11.18 7.09 -1.22
CA VAL A 322 -9.93 7.77 -0.85
C VAL A 322 -9.19 6.93 0.19
N SER A 323 -7.94 6.59 -0.11
CA SER A 323 -6.92 6.13 0.85
C SER A 323 -5.85 7.21 0.95
N LEU A 324 -5.37 7.52 2.15
CA LEU A 324 -4.37 8.57 2.33
C LEU A 324 -3.19 8.07 3.15
N HIS A 325 -1.97 8.32 2.65
CA HIS A 325 -0.80 8.34 3.53
C HIS A 325 -1.03 9.43 4.56
N ALA A 326 -1.17 9.05 5.81
CA ALA A 326 -1.35 9.98 6.93
C ALA A 326 -0.69 9.46 8.19
N GLY A 327 0.12 10.30 8.82
CA GLY A 327 0.88 9.95 10.00
C GLY A 327 2.06 9.03 9.73
N GLU A 328 2.64 9.07 8.53
CA GLU A 328 3.96 8.49 8.25
C GLU A 328 5.05 9.43 8.77
N LEU A 329 4.98 9.69 10.06
CA LEU A 329 5.79 10.68 10.77
C LEU A 329 6.29 10.12 12.11
N SER A 330 7.40 10.69 12.59
CA SER A 330 7.94 10.39 13.90
C SER A 330 8.48 11.66 14.56
N ASP A 331 8.68 11.62 15.88
CA ASP A 331 9.22 12.71 16.70
C ASP A 331 10.67 13.08 16.37
N GLY A 332 11.40 12.20 15.70
CA GLY A 332 12.76 12.49 15.19
C GLY A 332 12.78 13.17 13.81
N LEU A 333 11.63 13.20 13.11
CA LEU A 333 11.54 13.63 11.72
C LEU A 333 10.89 15.02 11.58
N VAL A 334 9.91 15.33 12.42
CA VAL A 334 9.15 16.58 12.39
C VAL A 334 9.00 17.16 13.80
N SER A 335 8.62 18.45 13.88
CA SER A 335 8.28 19.07 15.17
C SER A 335 6.99 18.46 15.76
N PRO A 336 6.84 18.47 17.11
CA PRO A 336 5.68 17.87 17.77
C PRO A 336 4.33 18.36 17.24
N GLU A 337 4.22 19.64 16.87
CA GLU A 337 2.97 20.21 16.37
C GLU A 337 2.48 19.51 15.10
N ASN A 338 3.39 19.02 14.27
CA ASN A 338 3.06 18.32 13.04
C ASN A 338 2.66 16.84 13.25
N LEU A 339 2.81 16.32 14.47
CA LEU A 339 2.39 14.95 14.80
C LEU A 339 0.93 14.86 15.27
N HIS A 340 0.30 15.98 15.61
CA HIS A 340 -0.92 16.00 16.42
C HIS A 340 -2.23 15.92 15.66
N PHE A 341 -2.24 15.97 14.30
CA PHE A 341 -3.48 16.18 13.56
C PHE A 341 -3.58 15.50 12.19
N HIS A 342 -2.54 14.88 11.69
CA HIS A 342 -2.53 14.36 10.31
C HIS A 342 -3.54 13.23 10.11
N ILE A 343 -3.55 12.23 10.99
CA ILE A 343 -4.50 11.11 10.90
C ILE A 343 -5.93 11.61 11.17
N GLN A 344 -6.10 12.46 12.18
CA GLN A 344 -7.39 13.04 12.49
C GLN A 344 -7.98 13.80 11.30
N GLU A 345 -7.22 14.68 10.66
CA GLU A 345 -7.73 15.47 9.52
C GLU A 345 -7.97 14.62 8.28
N ALA A 346 -7.16 13.61 8.03
CA ALA A 346 -7.42 12.63 6.97
C ALA A 346 -8.77 11.91 7.17
N VAL A 347 -9.07 11.51 8.41
CA VAL A 347 -10.32 10.84 8.77
C VAL A 347 -11.52 11.80 8.80
N ASP A 348 -11.36 12.98 9.40
CA ASP A 348 -12.48 13.86 9.72
C ASP A 348 -12.79 14.89 8.65
N ILE A 349 -11.77 15.39 7.97
CA ILE A 349 -11.89 16.44 6.95
C ILE A 349 -11.88 15.84 5.55
N ALA A 350 -10.84 15.08 5.21
CA ALA A 350 -10.74 14.46 3.88
C ALA A 350 -11.74 13.31 3.68
N GLY A 351 -12.17 12.65 4.75
CA GLY A 351 -13.10 11.53 4.68
C GLY A 351 -12.47 10.24 4.17
N ALA A 352 -11.16 10.07 4.43
CA ALA A 352 -10.42 8.88 4.02
C ALA A 352 -11.07 7.60 4.57
N LYS A 353 -11.28 6.63 3.71
CA LYS A 353 -11.78 5.29 4.06
C LYS A 353 -10.69 4.41 4.63
N ARG A 354 -9.46 4.64 4.19
CA ARG A 354 -8.27 3.91 4.62
C ARG A 354 -7.16 4.91 4.91
N ILE A 355 -6.39 4.61 5.95
CA ILE A 355 -5.20 5.36 6.35
C ILE A 355 -3.98 4.50 6.07
N GLY A 356 -3.13 4.96 5.15
CA GLY A 356 -1.82 4.39 4.91
C GLY A 356 -0.88 4.74 6.05
N HIS A 357 -0.13 3.77 6.54
CA HIS A 357 0.81 3.83 7.66
C HIS A 357 0.17 4.10 9.03
N GLY A 358 -0.37 5.29 9.25
CA GLY A 358 -0.98 5.64 10.54
C GLY A 358 -0.02 5.55 11.74
N THR A 359 1.28 5.68 11.51
CA THR A 359 2.35 5.39 12.49
C THR A 359 2.34 6.40 13.64
N ALA A 360 1.94 7.65 13.38
CA ALA A 360 1.91 8.72 14.36
C ALA A 360 0.66 8.71 15.28
N LEU A 361 -0.17 7.66 15.26
CA LEU A 361 -1.42 7.62 16.03
C LEU A 361 -1.25 8.05 17.50
N ALA A 362 -0.19 7.58 18.15
CA ALA A 362 0.02 7.85 19.58
C ALA A 362 0.35 9.31 19.89
N PHE A 363 0.69 10.10 18.88
CA PHE A 363 0.99 11.54 19.01
C PHE A 363 -0.22 12.43 18.71
N GLU A 364 -1.32 11.89 18.15
CA GLU A 364 -2.53 12.66 17.86
C GLU A 364 -3.10 13.30 19.12
N GLN A 365 -3.61 14.54 19.01
CA GLN A 365 -4.02 15.36 20.15
C GLN A 365 -5.11 14.70 21.01
N ASP A 366 -6.04 13.96 20.38
CA ASP A 366 -7.15 13.26 21.07
C ASP A 366 -7.29 11.84 20.50
N VAL A 367 -6.29 11.02 20.76
CA VAL A 367 -6.17 9.68 20.21
C VAL A 367 -7.35 8.77 20.54
N LEU A 368 -7.87 8.83 21.76
CA LEU A 368 -8.99 7.96 22.17
C LEU A 368 -10.27 8.31 21.41
N SER A 369 -10.59 9.59 21.31
CA SER A 369 -11.73 10.07 20.53
C SER A 369 -11.51 9.83 19.01
N LEU A 370 -10.30 9.96 18.51
CA LEU A 370 -9.98 9.62 17.11
C LEU A 370 -10.25 8.14 16.81
N ILE A 371 -9.84 7.23 17.68
CA ILE A 371 -10.11 5.79 17.55
C ILE A 371 -11.63 5.53 17.49
N GLU A 372 -12.42 6.16 18.34
CA GLU A 372 -13.89 5.99 18.32
C GLU A 372 -14.50 6.56 17.02
N ARG A 373 -13.98 7.67 16.50
CA ARG A 373 -14.41 8.22 15.20
C ARG A 373 -14.01 7.31 14.03
N MET A 374 -12.81 6.71 14.05
CA MET A 374 -12.38 5.73 13.05
C MET A 374 -13.31 4.52 13.03
N LYS A 375 -13.68 3.99 14.21
CA LYS A 375 -14.67 2.90 14.31
C LYS A 375 -16.02 3.29 13.72
N ALA A 376 -16.56 4.44 14.13
CA ALA A 376 -17.86 4.93 13.66
C ALA A 376 -17.89 5.11 12.13
N LYS A 377 -16.81 5.58 11.55
CA LYS A 377 -16.65 5.78 10.11
C LYS A 377 -16.22 4.50 9.36
N LYS A 378 -15.89 3.42 10.08
CA LYS A 378 -15.34 2.17 9.55
C LYS A 378 -14.03 2.41 8.77
N THR A 379 -13.23 3.36 9.22
CA THR A 379 -11.90 3.62 8.67
C THR A 379 -10.96 2.48 9.07
N ILE A 380 -10.19 1.98 8.13
CA ILE A 380 -9.19 0.93 8.36
C ILE A 380 -7.77 1.48 8.24
N VAL A 381 -6.78 0.68 8.65
CA VAL A 381 -5.36 1.05 8.55
C VAL A 381 -4.61 0.05 7.68
N GLU A 382 -3.82 0.59 6.75
CA GLU A 382 -2.90 -0.14 5.88
C GLU A 382 -1.52 -0.12 6.53
N ILE A 383 -1.09 -1.25 7.09
CA ILE A 383 0.17 -1.38 7.83
C ILE A 383 1.28 -1.80 6.87
N ASN A 384 2.26 -0.94 6.69
CA ASN A 384 3.47 -1.13 5.91
C ASN A 384 4.65 -1.25 6.88
N TYR A 385 4.75 -2.37 7.59
CA TYR A 385 5.58 -2.46 8.78
C TYR A 385 7.08 -2.35 8.49
N LEU A 386 7.57 -3.01 7.45
CA LEU A 386 8.98 -2.96 7.06
C LEU A 386 9.39 -1.58 6.55
N SER A 387 8.49 -0.92 5.79
CA SER A 387 8.68 0.47 5.38
C SER A 387 8.79 1.39 6.59
N ASN A 388 7.86 1.30 7.54
CA ASN A 388 7.88 2.10 8.77
C ASN A 388 9.14 1.86 9.61
N ARG A 389 9.64 0.61 9.64
CA ARG A 389 10.92 0.31 10.29
C ARG A 389 12.09 0.97 9.58
N PHE A 390 12.13 0.92 8.27
CA PHE A 390 13.23 1.46 7.48
C PHE A 390 13.24 3.00 7.50
N ILE A 391 12.11 3.62 7.17
CA ILE A 391 11.97 5.07 7.00
C ILE A 391 11.96 5.78 8.36
N LEU A 392 11.13 5.31 9.30
CA LEU A 392 10.86 6.02 10.56
C LEU A 392 11.63 5.44 11.76
N GLY A 393 12.34 4.33 11.58
CA GLY A 393 12.95 3.61 12.70
C GLY A 393 11.93 3.02 13.67
N SER A 394 10.68 2.84 13.24
CA SER A 394 9.63 2.26 14.08
C SER A 394 9.90 0.81 14.42
N THR A 395 9.66 0.43 15.66
CA THR A 395 9.79 -0.94 16.16
C THR A 395 8.52 -1.37 16.86
N HIS A 396 8.40 -2.65 17.22
CA HIS A 396 7.27 -3.16 17.99
C HIS A 396 6.93 -2.34 19.25
N LYS A 397 7.89 -1.61 19.82
CA LYS A 397 7.69 -0.82 21.05
C LYS A 397 6.91 0.48 20.82
N ASN A 398 7.07 1.10 19.65
CA ASN A 398 6.47 2.40 19.33
C ASN A 398 5.52 2.36 18.12
N HIS A 399 5.45 1.25 17.37
CA HIS A 399 4.52 1.11 16.26
C HIS A 399 3.10 0.84 16.74
N PRO A 400 2.07 1.58 16.29
CA PRO A 400 0.71 1.51 16.83
C PRO A 400 -0.12 0.29 16.37
N LEU A 401 0.45 -0.65 15.59
CA LEU A 401 -0.28 -1.83 15.09
C LEU A 401 -1.09 -2.51 16.19
N PHE A 402 -0.48 -2.73 17.37
CA PHE A 402 -1.14 -3.40 18.48
C PHE A 402 -2.26 -2.55 19.10
N LEU A 403 -2.13 -1.22 19.08
CA LEU A 403 -3.20 -0.31 19.51
C LEU A 403 -4.41 -0.41 18.56
N TYR A 404 -4.20 -0.37 17.26
CA TYR A 404 -5.26 -0.57 16.27
C TYR A 404 -5.96 -1.92 16.44
N HIS A 405 -5.17 -3.00 16.59
CA HIS A 405 -5.71 -4.34 16.82
C HIS A 405 -6.54 -4.43 18.10
N LYS A 406 -6.04 -3.93 19.24
CA LYS A 406 -6.78 -3.91 20.51
C LYS A 406 -8.02 -3.02 20.47
N ALA A 407 -7.96 -1.92 19.74
CA ALA A 407 -9.09 -1.04 19.51
C ALA A 407 -10.12 -1.61 18.52
N LYS A 408 -9.84 -2.76 17.89
CA LYS A 408 -10.72 -3.36 16.85
C LYS A 408 -10.90 -2.46 15.62
N ILE A 409 -9.89 -1.66 15.30
CA ILE A 409 -9.79 -1.02 13.99
C ILE A 409 -9.31 -2.10 13.00
N PRO A 410 -10.01 -2.31 11.87
CA PRO A 410 -9.57 -3.30 10.89
C PRO A 410 -8.19 -2.96 10.33
N ILE A 411 -7.33 -3.96 10.28
CA ILE A 411 -5.95 -3.86 9.78
C ILE A 411 -5.84 -4.63 8.48
N VAL A 412 -5.08 -4.10 7.54
CA VAL A 412 -4.58 -4.79 6.35
C VAL A 412 -3.06 -4.69 6.36
N ILE A 413 -2.37 -5.79 6.08
CA ILE A 413 -0.92 -5.79 5.92
C ILE A 413 -0.61 -5.52 4.45
N CYS A 414 0.30 -4.59 4.20
CA CYS A 414 0.65 -4.12 2.87
C CYS A 414 2.17 -4.01 2.71
N THR A 415 2.64 -3.95 1.46
CA THR A 415 4.08 -4.00 1.15
C THR A 415 4.72 -2.65 0.88
N ASP A 416 3.91 -1.63 0.56
CA ASP A 416 4.41 -0.32 0.16
C ASP A 416 5.29 -0.41 -1.09
N ASP A 417 6.61 -0.29 -0.94
CA ASP A 417 7.62 -0.30 -1.98
C ASP A 417 8.54 -1.52 -1.86
N ALA A 418 7.97 -2.71 -2.05
CA ALA A 418 8.65 -4.00 -1.83
C ALA A 418 9.97 -4.13 -2.60
N GLY A 419 10.06 -3.57 -3.82
CA GLY A 419 11.27 -3.60 -4.65
C GLY A 419 12.38 -2.72 -4.09
N VAL A 420 12.05 -1.52 -3.64
CA VAL A 420 13.01 -0.61 -2.98
C VAL A 420 13.52 -1.22 -1.70
N LEU A 421 12.63 -1.73 -0.85
CA LEU A 421 12.95 -2.33 0.45
C LEU A 421 13.53 -3.75 0.36
N ARG A 422 13.52 -4.35 -0.84
CA ARG A 422 13.96 -5.73 -1.09
C ARG A 422 13.25 -6.75 -0.19
N THR A 423 11.96 -6.59 -0.08
CA THR A 423 11.06 -7.46 0.69
C THR A 423 9.93 -7.99 -0.17
N ASP A 424 9.05 -8.77 0.42
CA ASP A 424 7.82 -9.26 -0.18
C ASP A 424 6.70 -9.30 0.87
N HIS A 425 5.50 -9.65 0.45
CA HIS A 425 4.37 -9.76 1.37
C HIS A 425 4.59 -10.83 2.47
N ASN A 426 5.36 -11.89 2.19
CA ASN A 426 5.75 -12.85 3.22
C ASN A 426 6.67 -12.21 4.27
N GLY A 427 7.61 -11.35 3.85
CA GLY A 427 8.51 -10.60 4.73
C GLY A 427 7.75 -9.75 5.73
N GLU A 428 6.70 -9.03 5.28
CA GLU A 428 5.83 -8.24 6.15
C GLU A 428 5.17 -9.11 7.23
N PHE A 429 4.54 -10.20 6.82
CA PHE A 429 3.85 -11.13 7.74
C PHE A 429 4.82 -11.77 8.74
N ILE A 430 6.00 -12.19 8.28
CA ILE A 430 7.03 -12.79 9.14
C ILE A 430 7.50 -11.80 10.19
N GLN A 431 7.86 -10.58 9.75
CA GLN A 431 8.40 -9.59 10.68
C GLN A 431 7.38 -9.15 11.71
N ILE A 432 6.12 -8.96 11.30
CA ILE A 432 5.01 -8.67 12.22
C ILE A 432 4.82 -9.83 13.21
N ALA A 433 4.87 -11.08 12.75
CA ALA A 433 4.73 -12.24 13.62
C ALA A 433 5.84 -12.34 14.67
N LEU A 434 7.08 -11.98 14.30
CA LEU A 434 8.23 -11.95 15.20
C LEU A 434 8.13 -10.82 16.24
N ASP A 435 7.76 -9.64 15.78
CA ASP A 435 7.78 -8.43 16.60
C ASP A 435 6.52 -8.27 17.48
N PHE A 436 5.39 -8.89 17.10
CA PHE A 436 4.12 -8.81 17.84
C PHE A 436 3.64 -10.19 18.31
N PRO A 437 4.27 -10.76 19.36
CA PRO A 437 3.94 -12.13 19.82
C PRO A 437 2.52 -12.30 20.36
N GLY A 438 1.79 -11.20 20.59
CA GLY A 438 0.40 -11.22 20.99
C GLY A 438 -0.61 -11.46 19.85
N LEU A 439 -0.16 -11.44 18.59
CA LEU A 439 -0.98 -11.78 17.44
C LEU A 439 -0.99 -13.30 17.21
N THR A 440 -2.14 -13.84 16.81
CA THR A 440 -2.36 -15.28 16.55
C THR A 440 -2.46 -15.53 15.05
N TYR A 441 -2.43 -16.78 14.64
CA TYR A 441 -2.76 -17.15 13.25
C TYR A 441 -4.15 -16.63 12.84
N THR A 442 -5.10 -16.70 13.76
CA THR A 442 -6.47 -16.22 13.53
C THR A 442 -6.49 -14.71 13.20
N ASP A 443 -5.63 -13.91 13.86
CA ASP A 443 -5.49 -12.48 13.55
C ASP A 443 -4.91 -12.27 12.13
N PHE A 444 -3.87 -13.02 11.74
CA PHE A 444 -3.31 -12.94 10.39
C PHE A 444 -4.32 -13.38 9.32
N LYS A 445 -5.13 -14.38 9.60
CA LYS A 445 -6.25 -14.77 8.73
C LYS A 445 -7.28 -13.63 8.60
N GLU A 446 -7.61 -12.96 9.70
CA GLU A 446 -8.51 -11.79 9.68
C GLU A 446 -7.93 -10.66 8.82
N PHE A 447 -6.64 -10.34 8.95
CA PHE A 447 -5.99 -9.33 8.12
C PHE A 447 -6.08 -9.65 6.62
N ALA A 448 -5.90 -10.92 6.25
CA ALA A 448 -6.08 -11.37 4.87
C ALA A 448 -7.53 -11.18 4.38
N PHE A 449 -8.54 -11.48 5.19
CA PHE A 449 -9.94 -11.22 4.83
C PHE A 449 -10.25 -9.72 4.77
N ASN A 450 -9.69 -8.92 5.66
CA ASN A 450 -9.87 -7.48 5.68
C ASN A 450 -9.39 -6.84 4.37
N SER A 451 -8.31 -7.35 3.76
CA SER A 451 -7.78 -6.82 2.50
C SER A 451 -8.80 -6.91 1.35
N ILE A 452 -9.64 -7.93 1.32
CA ILE A 452 -10.70 -8.05 0.31
C ILE A 452 -11.97 -7.30 0.73
N ASN A 453 -12.36 -7.40 2.02
CA ASN A 453 -13.57 -6.75 2.52
C ASN A 453 -13.51 -5.22 2.43
N HIS A 454 -12.33 -4.64 2.62
CA HIS A 454 -12.11 -3.19 2.61
C HIS A 454 -11.43 -2.67 1.33
N SER A 455 -11.33 -3.52 0.31
CA SER A 455 -10.89 -3.11 -1.03
C SER A 455 -11.86 -2.10 -1.63
N PHE A 456 -11.37 -1.28 -2.56
CA PHE A 456 -12.19 -0.33 -3.31
C PHE A 456 -12.86 -0.93 -4.56
N ILE A 457 -12.85 -2.26 -4.69
CA ILE A 457 -13.53 -2.95 -5.80
C ILE A 457 -14.96 -2.46 -5.94
N LYS A 458 -15.32 -1.97 -7.11
CA LYS A 458 -16.67 -1.45 -7.42
C LYS A 458 -17.67 -2.52 -7.83
N GLY A 459 -17.28 -3.75 -8.05
CA GLY A 459 -18.17 -4.85 -8.44
C GLY A 459 -18.43 -5.82 -7.29
N VAL A 460 -19.69 -6.06 -6.95
CA VAL A 460 -20.07 -7.08 -5.93
C VAL A 460 -19.62 -8.48 -6.37
N GLU A 461 -19.75 -8.80 -7.64
CA GLU A 461 -19.37 -10.10 -8.21
C GLU A 461 -17.87 -10.38 -8.07
N VAL A 462 -17.01 -9.40 -8.39
CA VAL A 462 -15.56 -9.53 -8.28
C VAL A 462 -15.16 -9.73 -6.83
N ARG A 463 -15.72 -8.94 -5.91
CA ARG A 463 -15.44 -9.07 -4.46
C ARG A 463 -15.90 -10.43 -3.93
N THR A 464 -17.10 -10.88 -4.30
CA THR A 464 -17.65 -12.17 -3.89
C THR A 464 -16.76 -13.31 -4.37
N ARG A 465 -16.34 -13.31 -5.64
CA ARG A 465 -15.43 -14.30 -6.22
C ARG A 465 -14.10 -14.37 -5.44
N LEU A 466 -13.52 -13.23 -5.11
CA LEU A 466 -12.27 -13.16 -4.35
C LEU A 466 -12.44 -13.69 -2.92
N LEU A 467 -13.54 -13.35 -2.23
CA LEU A 467 -13.83 -13.87 -0.89
C LEU A 467 -14.08 -15.38 -0.89
N GLU A 468 -14.80 -15.90 -1.87
CA GLU A 468 -15.02 -17.33 -2.00
C GLU A 468 -13.72 -18.07 -2.31
N LYS A 469 -12.88 -17.51 -3.20
CA LYS A 469 -11.55 -18.06 -3.46
C LYS A 469 -10.73 -18.07 -2.17
N LEU A 470 -10.65 -16.97 -1.45
CA LEU A 470 -9.89 -16.86 -0.21
C LEU A 470 -10.37 -17.88 0.85
N LYS A 471 -11.68 -18.07 1.00
CA LYS A 471 -12.25 -19.09 1.89
C LYS A 471 -11.81 -20.48 1.51
N ARG A 472 -11.88 -20.86 0.21
CA ARG A 472 -11.42 -22.18 -0.27
C ARG A 472 -9.92 -22.36 -0.04
N ASP A 473 -9.13 -21.35 -0.34
CA ASP A 473 -7.67 -21.37 -0.19
C ASP A 473 -7.28 -21.56 1.29
N PHE A 474 -7.94 -20.86 2.23
CA PHE A 474 -7.73 -21.06 3.66
C PHE A 474 -8.17 -22.44 4.14
N THR A 475 -9.31 -22.96 3.67
CA THR A 475 -9.77 -24.33 4.01
C THR A 475 -8.74 -25.36 3.56
N TYR A 476 -8.21 -25.20 2.35
CA TYR A 476 -7.15 -26.06 1.83
C TYR A 476 -5.86 -25.94 2.65
N PHE A 477 -5.40 -24.73 2.91
CA PHE A 477 -4.19 -24.46 3.69
C PHE A 477 -4.29 -25.05 5.09
N GLU A 478 -5.37 -24.80 5.82
CA GLU A 478 -5.57 -25.27 7.20
C GLU A 478 -5.51 -26.79 7.30
N HIS A 479 -6.12 -27.50 6.33
CA HIS A 479 -6.09 -28.95 6.31
C HIS A 479 -4.71 -29.50 5.95
N HIS A 480 -4.14 -29.06 4.83
CA HIS A 480 -2.91 -29.63 4.30
C HIS A 480 -1.68 -29.27 5.12
N PHE A 481 -1.59 -28.04 5.61
CA PHE A 481 -0.45 -27.62 6.43
C PHE A 481 -0.38 -28.42 7.74
N LEU A 482 -1.50 -28.68 8.40
CA LEU A 482 -1.56 -29.50 9.60
C LEU A 482 -1.19 -30.97 9.31
N GLU A 483 -1.61 -31.52 8.17
CA GLU A 483 -1.27 -32.87 7.76
C GLU A 483 0.24 -33.00 7.45
N GLN A 484 0.78 -32.08 6.64
CA GLN A 484 2.20 -32.08 6.28
C GLN A 484 3.10 -31.84 7.50
N HIS A 485 2.69 -30.94 8.40
CA HIS A 485 3.45 -30.69 9.63
C HIS A 485 3.59 -31.97 10.50
N ARG A 486 2.52 -32.76 10.64
CA ARG A 486 2.59 -34.03 11.37
C ARG A 486 3.60 -35.00 10.74
N ASN A 487 3.64 -35.05 9.42
CA ASN A 487 4.52 -35.95 8.68
C ASN A 487 5.99 -35.54 8.78
N ILE A 488 6.29 -34.25 8.90
CA ILE A 488 7.66 -33.72 8.91
C ILE A 488 8.22 -33.57 10.33
N PHE A 489 7.41 -33.13 11.28
CA PHE A 489 7.87 -32.76 12.63
C PHE A 489 7.37 -33.68 13.76
N GLY A 490 6.55 -34.68 13.46
CA GLY A 490 6.17 -35.73 14.37
C GLY A 490 5.44 -35.24 15.63
N LYS A 491 4.24 -34.73 15.50
CA LYS A 491 3.19 -34.76 16.54
C LYS A 491 1.90 -34.07 16.09
#